data_c3581a3e759e282c0c65ea0adf77c0cc
#
_entry.id   c3581a3e759e282c0c65ea0adf77c0cc
#
_cell.length_a   1.000
_cell.length_b   1.000
_cell.length_c   1.000
_cell.angle_alpha   90.00
_cell.angle_beta   90.00
_cell.angle_gamma   90.00
#
_symmetry.space_group_name_H-M   'P 1'
#
loop_
_entity.id
_entity.type
_entity.pdbx_description
1 polymer ?
#
loop_
_entity_poly.entity_id
_entity_poly.type
_entity_poly.pdbx_seq_one_letter_code
_entity_poly.pdbx_strand_id
1 'polypeptide(L)'
;MTNVKGLGASLGIAIGLSFVYENEIDFDKEAKLSHTEASKKLIDKFTSQINDFRSKERNDEADILDAYILILEDPEIVGQLNQKLDSSIKEVYEVFTSTAKIFESMEDEYFKQRSEDIVSVGKHLVFSMQNIDRKVSLDDDTILIAKDLTPADTSSMDLSKVNGIILKEGGLTSHAVIVAKNLGIPCVIGVKDQLDDITSGKSISIDGSTGDIIVSPTDNEVTVLQQKQSKIESTIQNFTEEKYKNLGVEFRVNIGSLEEINAFNHPFLNSIGLFRSEFIYLDNTTKPTLEQQNSVLETITQKFTGTIVYRSLDIGGDKQVGYLNLPVCLLYTSPSPRDT
;
A
#
# COMPACT_ATOMS: atom_id res chain seq x y z
N MET A 1 15.90 -23.79 -14.61
CA MET A 1 15.38 -23.43 -13.29
C MET A 1 16.17 -22.22 -12.82
N THR A 2 15.50 -21.13 -12.57
CA THR A 2 16.18 -19.93 -12.04
C THR A 2 15.64 -19.72 -10.62
N ASN A 3 16.51 -19.95 -9.64
CA ASN A 3 16.23 -19.58 -8.26
C ASN A 3 16.67 -18.13 -8.07
N VAL A 4 15.76 -17.28 -7.67
CA VAL A 4 15.99 -15.87 -7.41
C VAL A 4 15.83 -15.61 -5.92
N LYS A 5 16.63 -14.71 -5.39
CA LYS A 5 16.58 -14.32 -3.98
C LYS A 5 16.33 -12.82 -3.88
N GLY A 6 15.27 -12.48 -3.18
CA GLY A 6 14.95 -11.13 -2.76
C GLY A 6 14.91 -11.02 -1.23
N LEU A 7 14.35 -9.93 -0.75
CA LEU A 7 14.06 -9.70 0.66
C LEU A 7 12.58 -10.04 0.92
N GLY A 8 12.31 -10.96 1.85
CA GLY A 8 10.94 -11.25 2.29
C GLY A 8 10.33 -10.04 2.98
N ALA A 9 9.15 -9.62 2.53
CA ALA A 9 8.50 -8.39 2.98
C ALA A 9 7.12 -8.64 3.61
N SER A 10 6.37 -9.63 3.14
CA SER A 10 5.11 -10.10 3.74
C SER A 10 5.11 -11.62 3.79
N LEU A 11 4.76 -12.18 4.94
CA LEU A 11 4.86 -13.61 5.22
C LEU A 11 3.91 -14.45 4.37
N GLY A 12 4.29 -15.70 4.13
CA GLY A 12 3.47 -16.70 3.45
C GLY A 12 4.16 -17.31 2.25
N ILE A 13 3.53 -18.34 1.69
CA ILE A 13 3.97 -19.02 0.48
C ILE A 13 2.86 -18.87 -0.56
N ALA A 14 3.23 -18.50 -1.78
CA ALA A 14 2.32 -18.42 -2.89
C ALA A 14 2.87 -19.15 -4.11
N ILE A 15 1.97 -19.79 -4.86
CA ILE A 15 2.26 -20.45 -6.12
C ILE A 15 1.19 -20.00 -7.10
N GLY A 16 1.59 -19.59 -8.30
CA GLY A 16 0.64 -19.11 -9.30
C GLY A 16 1.31 -18.79 -10.62
N LEU A 17 0.52 -18.17 -11.51
CA LEU A 17 1.03 -17.69 -12.80
C LEU A 17 1.51 -16.24 -12.69
N SER A 18 2.65 -15.96 -13.26
CA SER A 18 3.20 -14.60 -13.29
C SER A 18 2.32 -13.67 -14.13
N PHE A 19 2.11 -12.48 -13.63
CA PHE A 19 1.64 -11.34 -14.39
C PHE A 19 2.65 -10.21 -14.25
N VAL A 20 3.36 -9.90 -15.34
CA VAL A 20 4.33 -8.81 -15.35
C VAL A 20 3.59 -7.52 -15.62
N TYR A 21 3.55 -6.68 -14.61
CA TYR A 21 2.98 -5.35 -14.69
C TYR A 21 4.05 -4.34 -15.12
N GLU A 22 4.01 -3.99 -16.40
CA GLU A 22 4.89 -2.99 -16.97
C GLU A 22 4.31 -1.60 -16.68
N ASN A 23 4.95 -0.85 -15.80
CA ASN A 23 4.59 0.54 -15.49
C ASN A 23 5.69 1.53 -15.92
N GLU A 24 6.56 1.14 -16.82
CA GLU A 24 7.55 2.03 -17.44
C GLU A 24 6.96 2.72 -18.66
N ILE A 25 7.29 3.99 -18.81
CA ILE A 25 6.89 4.78 -19.98
C ILE A 25 7.81 4.43 -21.15
N ASP A 26 7.23 3.97 -22.24
CA ASP A 26 7.91 3.87 -23.52
C ASP A 26 7.78 5.23 -24.24
N PHE A 27 8.83 6.03 -24.20
CA PHE A 27 8.86 7.36 -24.82
C PHE A 27 8.94 7.33 -26.35
N ASP A 28 9.23 6.18 -26.95
CA ASP A 28 9.29 5.99 -28.39
C ASP A 28 7.88 5.77 -29.00
N LYS A 29 6.89 5.46 -28.18
CA LYS A 29 5.50 5.38 -28.61
C LYS A 29 4.89 6.77 -28.82
N GLU A 30 4.22 6.94 -29.95
CA GLU A 30 3.50 8.19 -30.27
C GLU A 30 2.29 8.41 -29.37
N ALA A 31 2.02 9.69 -29.06
CA ALA A 31 0.77 10.10 -28.44
C ALA A 31 -0.39 9.92 -29.41
N LYS A 32 -1.49 9.32 -28.93
CA LYS A 32 -2.75 9.18 -29.68
C LYS A 32 -3.79 10.23 -29.31
N LEU A 33 -3.61 10.83 -28.14
CA LEU A 33 -4.45 11.90 -27.61
C LEU A 33 -3.56 13.10 -27.24
N SER A 34 -4.10 14.29 -27.38
CA SER A 34 -3.47 15.49 -26.81
C SER A 34 -3.45 15.38 -25.27
N HIS A 35 -2.55 16.11 -24.61
CA HIS A 35 -2.50 16.15 -23.15
C HIS A 35 -3.84 16.59 -22.53
N THR A 36 -4.57 17.52 -23.18
CA THR A 36 -5.88 18.00 -22.69
C THR A 36 -6.96 16.92 -22.78
N GLU A 37 -7.05 16.18 -23.90
CA GLU A 37 -8.00 15.08 -24.05
C GLU A 37 -7.66 13.92 -23.10
N ALA A 38 -6.37 13.62 -22.97
CA ALA A 38 -5.86 12.59 -22.07
C ALA A 38 -6.13 12.92 -20.60
N SER A 39 -5.92 14.18 -20.19
CA SER A 39 -6.21 14.65 -18.83
C SER A 39 -7.70 14.52 -18.51
N LYS A 40 -8.57 14.97 -19.40
CA LYS A 40 -10.03 14.82 -19.22
C LYS A 40 -10.44 13.35 -19.07
N LYS A 41 -9.95 12.48 -19.96
CA LYS A 41 -10.21 11.03 -19.90
C LYS A 41 -9.74 10.43 -18.58
N LEU A 42 -8.57 10.87 -18.08
CA LEU A 42 -7.99 10.38 -16.83
C LEU A 42 -8.78 10.83 -15.61
N ILE A 43 -9.23 12.09 -15.60
CA ILE A 43 -10.11 12.64 -14.55
C ILE A 43 -11.44 11.89 -14.50
N ASP A 44 -12.08 11.65 -15.65
CA ASP A 44 -13.33 10.88 -15.73
C ASP A 44 -13.13 9.45 -15.17
N LYS A 45 -11.99 8.81 -15.49
CA LYS A 45 -11.62 7.48 -14.97
C LYS A 45 -11.43 7.52 -13.46
N PHE A 46 -10.65 8.44 -12.93
CA PHE A 46 -10.39 8.56 -11.49
C PHE A 46 -11.69 8.87 -10.73
N THR A 47 -12.53 9.76 -11.24
CA THR A 47 -13.83 10.05 -10.65
C THR A 47 -14.71 8.80 -10.53
N SER A 48 -14.72 7.96 -11.57
CA SER A 48 -15.45 6.68 -11.53
C SER A 48 -14.88 5.72 -10.47
N GLN A 49 -13.56 5.65 -10.35
CA GLN A 49 -12.88 4.80 -9.35
C GLN A 49 -13.12 5.31 -7.92
N ILE A 50 -13.06 6.62 -7.69
CA ILE A 50 -13.38 7.25 -6.40
C ILE A 50 -14.79 6.86 -5.93
N ASN A 51 -15.78 6.93 -6.82
CA ASN A 51 -17.15 6.55 -6.49
C ASN A 51 -17.25 5.05 -6.13
N ASP A 52 -16.55 4.17 -6.84
CA ASP A 52 -16.50 2.74 -6.54
C ASP A 52 -15.83 2.49 -5.19
N PHE A 53 -14.69 3.13 -4.89
CA PHE A 53 -13.99 3.00 -3.61
C PHE A 53 -14.84 3.49 -2.44
N ARG A 54 -15.45 4.66 -2.55
CA ARG A 54 -16.34 5.18 -1.52
C ARG A 54 -17.55 4.26 -1.27
N SER A 55 -18.08 3.65 -2.32
CA SER A 55 -19.17 2.66 -2.17
C SER A 55 -18.76 1.40 -1.43
N LYS A 56 -17.45 1.10 -1.39
CA LYS A 56 -16.84 -0.06 -0.71
C LYS A 56 -16.14 0.32 0.60
N GLU A 57 -16.38 1.54 1.10
CA GLU A 57 -15.76 2.09 2.33
C GLU A 57 -14.22 2.17 2.30
N ARG A 58 -13.64 2.17 1.09
CA ARG A 58 -12.19 2.32 0.83
C ARG A 58 -11.85 3.81 0.65
N ASN A 59 -11.96 4.57 1.72
CA ASN A 59 -11.86 6.02 1.66
C ASN A 59 -10.43 6.50 1.39
N ASP A 60 -9.41 5.84 1.95
CA ASP A 60 -8.00 6.21 1.75
C ASP A 60 -7.60 6.17 0.27
N GLU A 61 -8.02 5.12 -0.45
CA GLU A 61 -7.73 5.01 -1.88
C GLU A 61 -8.51 6.04 -2.71
N ALA A 62 -9.73 6.37 -2.28
CA ALA A 62 -10.51 7.45 -2.89
C ALA A 62 -9.81 8.81 -2.72
N ASP A 63 -9.32 9.12 -1.54
CA ASP A 63 -8.65 10.39 -1.21
C ASP A 63 -7.33 10.56 -1.97
N ILE A 64 -6.59 9.47 -2.22
CA ILE A 64 -5.40 9.49 -3.06
C ILE A 64 -5.76 9.88 -4.51
N LEU A 65 -6.83 9.31 -5.06
CA LEU A 65 -7.25 9.66 -6.42
C LEU A 65 -7.85 11.07 -6.51
N ASP A 66 -8.51 11.57 -5.45
CA ASP A 66 -8.92 12.98 -5.37
C ASP A 66 -7.70 13.90 -5.43
N ALA A 67 -6.64 13.58 -4.69
CA ALA A 67 -5.39 14.34 -4.75
C ALA A 67 -4.74 14.29 -6.15
N TYR A 68 -4.84 13.17 -6.87
CA TYR A 68 -4.36 13.05 -8.24
C TYR A 68 -5.14 13.93 -9.21
N ILE A 69 -6.47 14.05 -9.04
CA ILE A 69 -7.30 14.98 -9.82
C ILE A 69 -6.86 16.42 -9.56
N LEU A 70 -6.63 16.81 -8.30
CA LEU A 70 -6.16 18.14 -7.95
C LEU A 70 -4.81 18.49 -8.61
N ILE A 71 -3.89 17.53 -8.72
CA ILE A 71 -2.61 17.71 -9.42
C ILE A 71 -2.84 17.91 -10.93
N LEU A 72 -3.77 17.17 -11.56
CA LEU A 72 -4.10 17.31 -12.97
C LEU A 72 -4.79 18.65 -13.29
N GLU A 73 -5.49 19.24 -12.33
CA GLU A 73 -6.21 20.51 -12.45
C GLU A 73 -5.41 21.69 -11.90
N ASP A 74 -4.19 21.47 -11.38
CA ASP A 74 -3.35 22.51 -10.83
C ASP A 74 -3.05 23.60 -11.90
N PRO A 75 -3.36 24.89 -11.64
CA PRO A 75 -3.22 25.94 -12.62
C PRO A 75 -1.80 26.13 -13.14
N GLU A 76 -0.77 25.84 -12.35
CA GLU A 76 0.62 25.98 -12.77
C GLU A 76 1.00 24.84 -13.71
N ILE A 77 0.65 23.59 -13.39
CA ILE A 77 0.88 22.42 -14.24
C ILE A 77 0.12 22.57 -15.55
N VAL A 78 -1.17 22.92 -15.49
CA VAL A 78 -2.00 23.17 -16.68
C VAL A 78 -1.44 24.30 -17.52
N GLY A 79 -0.96 25.39 -16.89
CA GLY A 79 -0.31 26.51 -17.58
C GLY A 79 0.95 26.09 -18.34
N GLN A 80 1.80 25.27 -17.71
CA GLN A 80 3.02 24.74 -18.35
C GLN A 80 2.71 23.77 -19.49
N LEU A 81 1.71 22.89 -19.33
CA LEU A 81 1.26 21.97 -20.37
C LEU A 81 0.69 22.73 -21.59
N ASN A 82 -0.12 23.75 -21.36
CA ASN A 82 -0.72 24.56 -22.43
C ASN A 82 0.31 25.37 -23.24
N GLN A 83 1.46 25.69 -22.67
CA GLN A 83 2.57 26.30 -23.42
C GLN A 83 3.24 25.33 -24.40
N LYS A 84 2.93 24.05 -24.29
CA LYS A 84 3.54 22.94 -25.01
C LYS A 84 2.49 22.15 -25.82
N LEU A 85 1.60 22.84 -26.56
CA LEU A 85 0.41 22.28 -27.23
C LEU A 85 0.71 21.10 -28.21
N ASP A 86 1.87 21.08 -28.84
CA ASP A 86 2.31 20.03 -29.77
C ASP A 86 3.46 19.18 -29.20
N SER A 87 3.55 19.06 -27.89
CA SER A 87 4.69 18.43 -27.22
C SER A 87 4.69 16.93 -27.32
N SER A 88 5.89 16.40 -27.40
CA SER A 88 6.15 14.97 -27.24
C SER A 88 5.73 14.48 -25.83
N ILE A 89 5.43 13.21 -25.73
CA ILE A 89 5.14 12.52 -24.45
C ILE A 89 6.22 12.83 -23.40
N LYS A 90 7.48 12.88 -23.84
CA LYS A 90 8.62 13.19 -22.99
C LYS A 90 8.55 14.58 -22.38
N GLU A 91 8.23 15.59 -23.20
CA GLU A 91 8.10 16.98 -22.72
C GLU A 91 6.94 17.16 -21.77
N VAL A 92 5.82 16.45 -21.98
CA VAL A 92 4.69 16.43 -21.04
C VAL A 92 5.14 15.79 -19.71
N TYR A 93 5.85 14.66 -19.75
CA TYR A 93 6.36 14.02 -18.53
C TYR A 93 7.39 14.87 -17.79
N GLU A 94 8.22 15.63 -18.53
CA GLU A 94 9.19 16.58 -17.96
C GLU A 94 8.53 17.70 -17.14
N VAL A 95 7.32 18.12 -17.47
CA VAL A 95 6.57 19.10 -16.64
C VAL A 95 6.35 18.52 -15.24
N PHE A 96 5.85 17.31 -15.13
CA PHE A 96 5.61 16.67 -13.83
C PHE A 96 6.90 16.37 -13.08
N THR A 97 7.91 15.84 -13.74
CA THR A 97 9.19 15.54 -13.06
C THR A 97 9.95 16.77 -12.62
N SER A 98 9.86 17.87 -13.35
CA SER A 98 10.46 19.14 -12.94
C SER A 98 9.69 19.79 -11.78
N THR A 99 8.37 19.72 -11.78
CA THR A 99 7.54 20.15 -10.64
C THR A 99 7.83 19.31 -9.41
N ALA A 100 7.89 17.98 -9.54
CA ALA A 100 8.22 17.07 -8.44
C ALA A 100 9.58 17.39 -7.80
N LYS A 101 10.61 17.72 -8.59
CA LYS A 101 11.93 18.12 -8.07
C LYS A 101 11.88 19.38 -7.19
N ILE A 102 10.97 20.32 -7.48
CA ILE A 102 10.77 21.49 -6.63
C ILE A 102 10.27 21.05 -5.26
N PHE A 103 9.27 20.18 -5.22
CA PHE A 103 8.71 19.62 -3.99
C PHE A 103 9.73 18.77 -3.21
N GLU A 104 10.50 17.95 -3.90
CA GLU A 104 11.58 17.14 -3.31
C GLU A 104 12.67 18.00 -2.65
N SER A 105 12.93 19.20 -3.18
CA SER A 105 13.92 20.14 -2.65
C SER A 105 13.45 20.88 -1.38
N MET A 106 12.18 20.78 -1.01
CA MET A 106 11.65 21.38 0.20
C MET A 106 12.08 20.59 1.44
N GLU A 107 12.27 21.25 2.57
CA GLU A 107 12.71 20.60 3.81
C GLU A 107 11.59 19.77 4.47
N ASP A 108 10.34 20.06 4.17
CA ASP A 108 9.16 19.40 4.74
C ASP A 108 8.89 18.04 4.10
N GLU A 109 8.86 16.98 4.91
CA GLU A 109 8.60 15.60 4.48
C GLU A 109 7.23 15.42 3.79
N TYR A 110 6.24 16.23 4.13
CA TYR A 110 4.94 16.22 3.44
C TYR A 110 5.08 16.56 1.96
N PHE A 111 5.86 17.60 1.64
CA PHE A 111 6.09 17.97 0.24
C PHE A 111 6.95 16.95 -0.51
N LYS A 112 7.89 16.31 0.16
CA LYS A 112 8.68 15.22 -0.44
C LYS A 112 7.79 14.03 -0.83
N GLN A 113 6.85 13.64 0.03
CA GLN A 113 5.89 12.58 -0.32
C GLN A 113 5.02 12.99 -1.51
N ARG A 114 4.58 14.25 -1.58
CA ARG A 114 3.83 14.78 -2.72
C ARG A 114 4.60 14.78 -4.03
N SER A 115 5.93 14.81 -3.99
CA SER A 115 6.75 14.70 -5.20
C SER A 115 6.53 13.36 -5.92
N GLU A 116 6.40 12.26 -5.18
CA GLU A 116 6.10 10.93 -5.74
C GLU A 116 4.72 10.88 -6.38
N ASP A 117 3.71 11.49 -5.76
CA ASP A 117 2.36 11.62 -6.31
C ASP A 117 2.37 12.38 -7.64
N ILE A 118 3.09 13.49 -7.73
CA ILE A 118 3.20 14.31 -8.95
C ILE A 118 3.81 13.48 -10.09
N VAL A 119 4.90 12.74 -9.82
CA VAL A 119 5.52 11.84 -10.82
C VAL A 119 4.56 10.75 -11.26
N SER A 120 3.81 10.17 -10.33
CA SER A 120 2.82 9.13 -10.61
C SER A 120 1.70 9.65 -11.51
N VAL A 121 1.16 10.84 -11.21
CA VAL A 121 0.14 11.50 -12.05
C VAL A 121 0.67 11.75 -13.47
N GLY A 122 1.91 12.23 -13.60
CA GLY A 122 2.57 12.42 -14.89
C GLY A 122 2.65 11.12 -15.70
N LYS A 123 2.99 10.00 -15.07
CA LYS A 123 2.96 8.67 -15.71
C LYS A 123 1.58 8.31 -16.21
N HIS A 124 0.56 8.45 -15.38
CA HIS A 124 -0.83 8.13 -15.75
C HIS A 124 -1.31 8.99 -16.92
N LEU A 125 -0.95 10.29 -16.95
CA LEU A 125 -1.27 11.16 -18.06
C LEU A 125 -0.63 10.68 -19.36
N VAL A 126 0.66 10.35 -19.34
CA VAL A 126 1.37 9.83 -20.51
C VAL A 126 0.74 8.54 -21.03
N PHE A 127 0.39 7.60 -20.15
CA PHE A 127 -0.32 6.39 -20.57
C PHE A 127 -1.70 6.70 -21.18
N SER A 128 -2.40 7.68 -20.63
CA SER A 128 -3.66 8.14 -21.22
C SER A 128 -3.45 8.76 -22.60
N MET A 129 -2.37 9.55 -22.81
CA MET A 129 -2.00 10.10 -24.12
C MET A 129 -1.68 8.99 -25.14
N GLN A 130 -1.04 7.92 -24.72
CA GLN A 130 -0.79 6.74 -25.57
C GLN A 130 -2.05 5.91 -25.82
N ASN A 131 -3.18 6.26 -25.19
CA ASN A 131 -4.42 5.51 -25.18
C ASN A 131 -4.25 4.06 -24.72
N ILE A 132 -3.34 3.86 -23.78
CA ILE A 132 -3.13 2.59 -23.12
C ILE A 132 -4.18 2.48 -22.00
N ASP A 133 -5.21 1.68 -22.24
CA ASP A 133 -6.18 1.38 -21.19
C ASP A 133 -5.62 0.28 -20.30
N ARG A 134 -5.19 0.67 -19.09
CA ARG A 134 -4.65 -0.25 -18.09
C ARG A 134 -5.76 -0.84 -17.22
N LYS A 135 -6.76 -1.46 -17.82
CA LYS A 135 -7.57 -2.41 -17.10
C LYS A 135 -6.73 -3.67 -16.90
N VAL A 136 -6.18 -3.81 -15.70
CA VAL A 136 -5.46 -5.01 -15.31
C VAL A 136 -6.50 -6.09 -15.03
N SER A 137 -6.74 -6.97 -16.00
CA SER A 137 -7.52 -8.19 -15.77
C SER A 137 -6.56 -9.24 -15.22
N LEU A 138 -6.67 -9.52 -13.94
CA LEU A 138 -5.92 -10.58 -13.29
C LEU A 138 -6.75 -11.85 -13.28
N ASP A 139 -6.09 -12.97 -13.47
CA ASP A 139 -6.68 -14.30 -13.23
C ASP A 139 -6.50 -14.65 -11.73
N ASP A 140 -7.29 -15.60 -11.25
CA ASP A 140 -7.15 -16.09 -9.89
C ASP A 140 -5.75 -16.74 -9.72
N ASP A 141 -5.21 -16.67 -8.51
CA ASP A 141 -3.87 -17.16 -8.15
C ASP A 141 -2.71 -16.48 -8.90
N THR A 142 -2.88 -15.20 -9.27
CA THR A 142 -1.83 -14.43 -9.94
C THR A 142 -0.66 -14.10 -9.01
N ILE A 143 0.57 -14.30 -9.49
CA ILE A 143 1.79 -13.72 -8.92
C ILE A 143 2.12 -12.44 -9.69
N LEU A 144 1.88 -11.31 -9.04
CA LEU A 144 2.11 -9.98 -9.62
C LEU A 144 3.59 -9.63 -9.55
N ILE A 145 4.20 -9.33 -10.67
CA ILE A 145 5.59 -8.87 -10.78
C ILE A 145 5.57 -7.44 -11.28
N ALA A 146 6.16 -6.52 -10.53
CA ALA A 146 6.26 -5.12 -10.91
C ALA A 146 7.64 -4.55 -10.53
N LYS A 147 8.00 -3.41 -11.12
CA LYS A 147 9.17 -2.65 -10.68
C LYS A 147 8.90 -2.07 -9.29
N ASP A 148 7.80 -1.38 -9.16
CA ASP A 148 7.19 -0.85 -7.94
C ASP A 148 5.70 -0.67 -8.19
N LEU A 149 4.89 -0.45 -7.14
CA LEU A 149 3.45 -0.23 -7.24
C LEU A 149 3.08 1.03 -6.46
N THR A 150 2.52 1.99 -7.18
CA THR A 150 1.95 3.19 -6.58
C THR A 150 0.53 2.93 -6.04
N PRO A 151 -0.01 3.80 -5.19
CA PRO A 151 -1.41 3.73 -4.76
C PRO A 151 -2.40 3.66 -5.93
N ALA A 152 -2.18 4.42 -7.00
CA ALA A 152 -3.04 4.37 -8.19
C ALA A 152 -2.92 3.06 -8.97
N ASP A 153 -1.74 2.42 -8.97
CA ASP A 153 -1.58 1.10 -9.59
C ASP A 153 -2.39 0.06 -8.80
N THR A 154 -2.20 0.00 -7.48
CA THR A 154 -2.92 -0.96 -6.61
C THR A 154 -4.43 -0.74 -6.62
N SER A 155 -4.87 0.52 -6.70
CA SER A 155 -6.29 0.87 -6.77
C SER A 155 -6.95 0.47 -8.09
N SER A 156 -6.17 0.29 -9.16
CA SER A 156 -6.65 -0.11 -10.48
C SER A 156 -6.76 -1.63 -10.67
N MET A 157 -6.32 -2.42 -9.67
CA MET A 157 -6.24 -3.88 -9.73
C MET A 157 -7.24 -4.53 -8.76
N ASP A 158 -7.74 -5.69 -9.14
CA ASP A 158 -8.46 -6.56 -8.22
C ASP A 158 -7.45 -7.42 -7.43
N LEU A 159 -7.01 -6.88 -6.29
CA LEU A 159 -6.02 -7.55 -5.44
C LEU A 159 -6.53 -8.85 -4.80
N SER A 160 -7.84 -9.13 -4.82
CA SER A 160 -8.37 -10.41 -4.33
C SER A 160 -7.93 -11.60 -5.18
N LYS A 161 -7.47 -11.35 -6.41
CA LYS A 161 -6.94 -12.34 -7.35
C LYS A 161 -5.43 -12.49 -7.28
N VAL A 162 -4.77 -11.62 -6.51
CA VAL A 162 -3.31 -11.63 -6.35
C VAL A 162 -2.93 -12.57 -5.20
N ASN A 163 -2.28 -13.66 -5.54
CA ASN A 163 -1.80 -14.65 -4.59
C ASN A 163 -0.40 -14.34 -4.04
N GLY A 164 0.39 -13.53 -4.76
CA GLY A 164 1.72 -13.10 -4.34
C GLY A 164 2.22 -11.89 -5.10
N ILE A 165 3.12 -11.13 -4.48
CA ILE A 165 3.70 -9.92 -5.07
C ILE A 165 5.23 -10.02 -5.07
N ILE A 166 5.83 -9.68 -6.21
CA ILE A 166 7.28 -9.54 -6.38
C ILE A 166 7.57 -8.13 -6.87
N LEU A 167 8.40 -7.38 -6.13
CA LEU A 167 8.84 -6.06 -6.54
C LEU A 167 10.34 -6.07 -6.86
N LYS A 168 10.70 -5.49 -8.00
CA LYS A 168 12.10 -5.33 -8.39
C LYS A 168 12.81 -4.32 -7.50
N GLU A 169 12.13 -3.26 -7.15
CA GLU A 169 12.58 -2.16 -6.29
C GLU A 169 11.65 -1.99 -5.08
N GLY A 170 11.92 -1.01 -4.23
CA GLY A 170 11.11 -0.69 -3.06
C GLY A 170 11.71 -1.14 -1.73
N GLY A 171 11.19 -0.59 -0.65
CA GLY A 171 11.58 -0.87 0.74
C GLY A 171 10.48 -1.56 1.53
N LEU A 172 10.81 -2.00 2.75
CA LEU A 172 9.86 -2.65 3.67
C LEU A 172 8.71 -1.73 4.12
N THR A 173 8.85 -0.43 3.90
CA THR A 173 7.86 0.61 4.23
C THR A 173 7.16 1.17 3.00
N SER A 174 7.40 0.61 1.80
CA SER A 174 6.71 1.05 0.59
C SER A 174 5.21 0.75 0.67
N HIS A 175 4.39 1.56 -0.04
CA HIS A 175 2.95 1.39 -0.10
C HIS A 175 2.54 -0.04 -0.49
N ALA A 176 3.15 -0.60 -1.52
CA ALA A 176 2.85 -1.95 -1.99
C ALA A 176 3.08 -3.03 -0.91
N VAL A 177 4.14 -2.89 -0.10
CA VAL A 177 4.43 -3.81 1.00
C VAL A 177 3.41 -3.66 2.13
N ILE A 178 3.00 -2.44 2.45
CA ILE A 178 1.95 -2.19 3.45
C ILE A 178 0.64 -2.84 3.01
N VAL A 179 0.23 -2.63 1.76
CA VAL A 179 -0.98 -3.25 1.18
C VAL A 179 -0.87 -4.78 1.21
N ALA A 180 0.27 -5.35 0.79
CA ALA A 180 0.49 -6.80 0.84
C ALA A 180 0.34 -7.37 2.25
N LYS A 181 0.92 -6.70 3.26
CA LYS A 181 0.79 -7.11 4.67
C LYS A 181 -0.66 -7.04 5.17
N ASN A 182 -1.36 -5.96 4.86
CA ASN A 182 -2.75 -5.77 5.29
C ASN A 182 -3.69 -6.82 4.68
N LEU A 183 -3.44 -7.22 3.44
CA LEU A 183 -4.22 -8.25 2.75
C LEU A 183 -3.72 -9.68 3.01
N GLY A 184 -2.61 -9.85 3.73
CA GLY A 184 -2.00 -11.16 3.96
C GLY A 184 -1.41 -11.79 2.71
N ILE A 185 -1.06 -10.99 1.69
CA ILE A 185 -0.47 -11.46 0.44
C ILE A 185 1.05 -11.62 0.65
N PRO A 186 1.64 -12.80 0.38
CA PRO A 186 3.09 -12.99 0.39
C PRO A 186 3.80 -12.00 -0.53
N CYS A 187 4.87 -11.36 -0.06
CA CYS A 187 5.58 -10.35 -0.84
C CYS A 187 7.09 -10.52 -0.71
N VAL A 188 7.78 -10.42 -1.84
CA VAL A 188 9.24 -10.40 -1.96
C VAL A 188 9.66 -9.15 -2.71
N ILE A 189 10.67 -8.43 -2.21
CA ILE A 189 11.15 -7.16 -2.79
C ILE A 189 12.64 -7.21 -3.10
N GLY A 190 13.11 -6.25 -3.89
CA GLY A 190 14.54 -6.02 -4.15
C GLY A 190 15.18 -7.08 -5.06
N VAL A 191 14.39 -7.72 -5.91
CA VAL A 191 14.91 -8.74 -6.87
C VAL A 191 15.67 -8.12 -8.03
N LYS A 192 15.57 -6.81 -8.23
CA LYS A 192 16.24 -6.06 -9.31
C LYS A 192 16.00 -6.69 -10.68
N ASP A 193 17.04 -6.79 -11.50
CA ASP A 193 16.97 -7.26 -12.88
C ASP A 193 16.95 -8.80 -13.01
N GLN A 194 16.94 -9.54 -11.90
CA GLN A 194 16.98 -11.02 -11.91
C GLN A 194 15.75 -11.67 -12.55
N LEU A 195 14.67 -10.90 -12.72
CA LEU A 195 13.41 -11.35 -13.33
C LEU A 195 13.06 -10.61 -14.63
N ASP A 196 14.00 -9.92 -15.27
CA ASP A 196 13.74 -9.16 -16.51
C ASP A 196 13.31 -10.03 -17.68
N ASP A 197 13.83 -11.25 -17.75
CA ASP A 197 13.50 -12.21 -18.81
C ASP A 197 12.17 -12.94 -18.57
N ILE A 198 11.47 -12.64 -17.47
CA ILE A 198 10.21 -13.32 -17.16
C ILE A 198 9.05 -12.63 -17.87
N THR A 199 8.28 -13.45 -18.59
CA THR A 199 7.03 -13.05 -19.23
C THR A 199 5.82 -13.49 -18.41
N SER A 200 4.70 -12.82 -18.60
CA SER A 200 3.42 -13.25 -18.02
C SER A 200 3.04 -14.68 -18.44
N GLY A 201 2.35 -15.41 -17.55
CA GLY A 201 1.91 -16.78 -17.78
C GLY A 201 2.92 -17.87 -17.40
N LYS A 202 4.05 -17.52 -16.77
CA LYS A 202 5.00 -18.50 -16.21
C LYS A 202 4.59 -18.93 -14.81
N SER A 203 4.70 -20.22 -14.51
CA SER A 203 4.52 -20.69 -13.13
C SER A 203 5.64 -20.18 -12.24
N ILE A 204 5.28 -19.58 -11.12
CA ILE A 204 6.22 -19.04 -10.13
C ILE A 204 5.75 -19.42 -8.73
N SER A 205 6.69 -19.69 -7.86
CA SER A 205 6.45 -19.77 -6.43
C SER A 205 7.29 -18.77 -5.67
N ILE A 206 6.73 -18.22 -4.59
CA ILE A 206 7.42 -17.28 -3.69
C ILE A 206 7.26 -17.72 -2.25
N ASP A 207 8.30 -17.48 -1.44
CA ASP A 207 8.25 -17.56 0.02
C ASP A 207 8.55 -16.16 0.58
N GLY A 208 7.52 -15.46 0.98
CA GLY A 208 7.60 -14.11 1.54
C GLY A 208 8.28 -14.04 2.90
N SER A 209 8.50 -15.19 3.57
CA SER A 209 9.24 -15.26 4.83
C SER A 209 10.75 -15.29 4.61
N THR A 210 11.20 -15.99 3.57
CA THR A 210 12.62 -16.19 3.28
C THR A 210 13.12 -15.32 2.12
N GLY A 211 12.22 -14.84 1.26
CA GLY A 211 12.54 -14.10 0.04
C GLY A 211 12.94 -14.99 -1.13
N ASP A 212 12.68 -16.31 -1.05
CA ASP A 212 12.99 -17.25 -2.12
C ASP A 212 11.91 -17.22 -3.21
N ILE A 213 12.35 -17.23 -4.47
CA ILE A 213 11.51 -17.26 -5.66
C ILE A 213 12.02 -18.39 -6.56
N ILE A 214 11.10 -19.27 -7.00
CA ILE A 214 11.42 -20.35 -7.94
C ILE A 214 10.60 -20.12 -9.20
N VAL A 215 11.31 -19.93 -10.30
CA VAL A 215 10.70 -19.79 -11.62
C VAL A 215 10.55 -21.17 -12.26
N SER A 216 9.35 -21.48 -12.71
CA SER A 216 8.96 -22.80 -13.24
C SER A 216 9.29 -23.93 -12.25
N PRO A 217 8.71 -23.90 -11.03
CA PRO A 217 8.94 -24.95 -10.03
C PRO A 217 8.51 -26.31 -10.57
N THR A 218 9.27 -27.34 -10.21
CA THR A 218 8.92 -28.74 -10.48
C THR A 218 7.78 -29.19 -9.57
N ASP A 219 7.07 -30.26 -9.94
CA ASP A 219 6.01 -30.85 -9.12
C ASP A 219 6.50 -31.22 -7.71
N ASN A 220 7.76 -31.63 -7.59
CA ASN A 220 8.35 -31.94 -6.28
C ASN A 220 8.56 -30.69 -5.43
N GLU A 221 9.05 -29.58 -6.02
CA GLU A 221 9.21 -28.30 -5.33
C GLU A 221 7.87 -27.72 -4.91
N VAL A 222 6.87 -27.77 -5.78
CA VAL A 222 5.48 -27.40 -5.46
C VAL A 222 4.97 -28.19 -4.27
N THR A 223 5.17 -29.53 -4.28
CA THR A 223 4.72 -30.39 -3.20
C THR A 223 5.41 -30.04 -1.86
N VAL A 224 6.72 -29.78 -1.89
CA VAL A 224 7.48 -29.36 -0.69
C VAL A 224 6.95 -28.02 -0.15
N LEU A 225 6.69 -27.04 -1.01
CA LEU A 225 6.17 -25.73 -0.60
C LEU A 225 4.74 -25.85 -0.02
N GLN A 226 3.87 -26.63 -0.65
CA GLN A 226 2.53 -26.91 -0.13
C GLN A 226 2.56 -27.62 1.23
N GLN A 227 3.46 -28.60 1.40
CA GLN A 227 3.65 -29.25 2.70
C GLN A 227 4.16 -28.25 3.77
N LYS A 228 5.07 -27.34 3.39
CA LYS A 228 5.55 -26.29 4.30
C LYS A 228 4.41 -25.37 4.71
N GLN A 229 3.58 -24.93 3.77
CA GLN A 229 2.41 -24.09 4.02
C GLN A 229 1.40 -24.82 4.93
N SER A 230 1.00 -26.04 4.58
CA SER A 230 0.07 -26.85 5.39
C SER A 230 0.61 -27.10 6.80
N LYS A 231 1.93 -27.26 6.96
CA LYS A 231 2.55 -27.40 8.28
C LYS A 231 2.45 -26.11 9.10
N ILE A 232 2.62 -24.95 8.49
CA ILE A 232 2.45 -23.65 9.16
C ILE A 232 0.99 -23.49 9.59
N GLU A 233 0.05 -23.71 8.69
CA GLU A 233 -1.39 -23.64 8.97
C GLU A 233 -1.82 -24.61 10.07
N SER A 234 -1.38 -25.86 9.99
CA SER A 234 -1.67 -26.86 11.03
C SER A 234 -1.05 -26.50 12.39
N THR A 235 0.13 -25.87 12.39
CA THR A 235 0.76 -25.40 13.63
C THR A 235 -0.05 -24.29 14.27
N ILE A 236 -0.56 -23.35 13.46
CA ILE A 236 -1.43 -22.27 13.93
C ILE A 236 -2.75 -22.85 14.46
N GLN A 237 -3.40 -23.72 13.69
CA GLN A 237 -4.67 -24.36 14.09
C GLN A 237 -4.54 -25.25 15.35
N ASN A 238 -3.39 -25.93 15.51
CA ASN A 238 -3.11 -26.77 16.67
C ASN A 238 -2.49 -26.02 17.85
N PHE A 239 -2.40 -24.67 17.76
CA PHE A 239 -1.95 -23.85 18.88
C PHE A 239 -3.11 -23.65 19.84
N THR A 240 -3.14 -24.44 20.91
CA THR A 240 -4.20 -24.48 21.91
C THR A 240 -3.95 -23.49 23.05
N GLU A 241 -5.02 -23.14 23.79
CA GLU A 241 -4.93 -22.31 24.99
C GLU A 241 -3.98 -22.90 26.04
N GLU A 242 -3.93 -24.23 26.16
CA GLU A 242 -3.02 -24.93 27.06
C GLU A 242 -1.55 -24.70 26.66
N LYS A 243 -1.23 -24.83 25.36
CA LYS A 243 0.10 -24.53 24.84
C LYS A 243 0.47 -23.07 25.08
N TYR A 244 -0.49 -22.16 24.86
CA TYR A 244 -0.32 -20.73 25.13
C TYR A 244 0.05 -20.48 26.61
N LYS A 245 -0.71 -21.03 27.54
CA LYS A 245 -0.47 -20.89 28.99
C LYS A 245 0.88 -21.45 29.42
N ASN A 246 1.33 -22.54 28.78
CA ASN A 246 2.60 -23.21 29.11
C ASN A 246 3.84 -22.44 28.60
N LEU A 247 3.68 -21.41 27.74
CA LEU A 247 4.81 -20.59 27.31
C LEU A 247 5.36 -19.67 28.40
N GLY A 248 4.57 -19.40 29.45
CA GLY A 248 4.98 -18.50 30.55
C GLY A 248 5.12 -17.04 30.13
N VAL A 249 4.58 -16.66 28.97
CA VAL A 249 4.52 -15.30 28.45
C VAL A 249 3.08 -14.96 28.06
N GLU A 250 2.68 -13.71 28.25
CA GLU A 250 1.39 -13.21 27.82
C GLU A 250 1.53 -12.54 26.46
N PHE A 251 0.76 -13.03 25.46
CA PHE A 251 0.66 -12.36 24.17
C PHE A 251 -0.50 -11.36 24.22
N ARG A 252 -0.23 -10.17 23.73
CA ARG A 252 -1.23 -9.10 23.59
C ARG A 252 -1.18 -8.59 22.16
N VAL A 253 -2.33 -8.22 21.61
CA VAL A 253 -2.41 -7.68 20.26
C VAL A 253 -2.20 -6.18 20.26
N ASN A 254 -1.64 -5.65 19.18
CA ASN A 254 -1.62 -4.21 18.92
C ASN A 254 -2.76 -3.90 17.97
N ILE A 255 -3.55 -2.90 18.28
CA ILE A 255 -4.75 -2.50 17.52
C ILE A 255 -4.69 -1.01 17.26
N GLY A 256 -4.95 -0.62 16.01
CA GLY A 256 -4.88 0.74 15.53
C GLY A 256 -6.17 1.28 14.91
N SER A 257 -7.20 0.44 14.67
CA SER A 257 -8.44 0.90 14.07
C SER A 257 -9.66 0.13 14.57
N LEU A 258 -10.87 0.65 14.30
CA LEU A 258 -12.13 -0.05 14.60
C LEU A 258 -12.30 -1.30 13.73
N GLU A 259 -11.84 -1.26 12.48
CA GLU A 259 -11.86 -2.39 11.55
C GLU A 259 -11.03 -3.54 12.11
N GLU A 260 -9.83 -3.26 12.62
CA GLU A 260 -8.97 -4.26 13.26
C GLU A 260 -9.65 -4.86 14.50
N ILE A 261 -10.32 -4.03 15.32
CA ILE A 261 -11.10 -4.53 16.45
C ILE A 261 -12.18 -5.48 15.96
N ASN A 262 -12.95 -5.09 14.95
CA ASN A 262 -14.08 -5.87 14.45
C ASN A 262 -13.63 -7.16 13.77
N ALA A 263 -12.55 -7.13 13.01
CA ALA A 263 -11.98 -8.27 12.31
C ALA A 263 -11.28 -9.25 13.25
N PHE A 264 -10.78 -8.78 14.40
CA PHE A 264 -10.04 -9.64 15.33
C PHE A 264 -10.95 -10.72 15.91
N ASN A 265 -10.60 -11.97 15.71
CA ASN A 265 -11.29 -13.13 16.28
C ASN A 265 -10.27 -14.19 16.68
N HIS A 266 -9.94 -14.27 17.95
CA HIS A 266 -9.01 -15.28 18.46
C HIS A 266 -9.54 -15.89 19.76
N PRO A 267 -9.54 -17.22 19.90
CA PRO A 267 -10.25 -17.90 20.99
C PRO A 267 -9.67 -17.64 22.40
N PHE A 268 -8.40 -17.27 22.50
CA PHE A 268 -7.72 -17.09 23.81
C PHE A 268 -6.80 -15.86 23.90
N LEU A 269 -6.66 -15.07 22.84
CA LEU A 269 -6.02 -13.76 22.91
C LEU A 269 -7.10 -12.70 23.14
N ASN A 270 -7.18 -12.21 24.37
CA ASN A 270 -8.24 -11.30 24.83
C ASN A 270 -7.68 -10.02 25.44
N SER A 271 -6.40 -9.74 25.25
CA SER A 271 -5.70 -8.59 25.81
C SER A 271 -5.10 -7.72 24.70
N ILE A 272 -5.11 -6.42 24.89
CA ILE A 272 -4.48 -5.43 24.01
C ILE A 272 -3.20 -4.92 24.64
N GLY A 273 -2.08 -5.07 23.94
CA GLY A 273 -0.77 -4.58 24.37
C GLY A 273 -0.54 -3.11 24.02
N LEU A 274 -1.18 -2.65 22.94
CA LEU A 274 -1.17 -1.25 22.55
C LEU A 274 -2.43 -0.95 21.73
N PHE A 275 -3.29 -0.09 22.26
CA PHE A 275 -4.34 0.58 21.48
C PHE A 275 -3.87 1.99 21.11
N ARG A 276 -3.83 2.26 19.82
CA ARG A 276 -3.38 3.54 19.28
C ARG A 276 -4.55 4.51 19.19
N SER A 277 -4.74 5.31 20.23
CA SER A 277 -5.89 6.23 20.34
C SER A 277 -5.91 7.34 19.29
N GLU A 278 -4.78 7.64 18.66
CA GLU A 278 -4.69 8.66 17.61
C GLU A 278 -5.57 8.36 16.39
N PHE A 279 -5.88 7.09 16.10
CA PHE A 279 -6.78 6.75 15.00
C PHE A 279 -8.19 7.32 15.19
N ILE A 280 -8.67 7.42 16.44
CA ILE A 280 -9.96 8.06 16.73
C ILE A 280 -9.98 9.52 16.25
N TYR A 281 -8.80 10.15 16.15
CA TYR A 281 -8.66 11.54 15.71
C TYR A 281 -8.28 11.66 14.24
N LEU A 282 -7.44 10.77 13.74
CA LEU A 282 -6.96 10.79 12.35
C LEU A 282 -8.09 10.49 11.36
N ASP A 283 -8.99 9.58 11.70
CA ASP A 283 -10.11 9.15 10.85
C ASP A 283 -11.28 10.14 10.85
N ASN A 284 -11.18 11.27 11.56
CA ASN A 284 -12.22 12.27 11.63
C ASN A 284 -11.78 13.63 11.08
N THR A 285 -12.67 14.33 10.40
CA THR A 285 -12.45 15.69 9.90
C THR A 285 -12.62 16.77 10.97
N THR A 286 -13.20 16.41 12.12
CA THR A 286 -13.43 17.29 13.28
C THR A 286 -13.06 16.57 14.57
N LYS A 287 -12.77 17.35 15.62
CA LYS A 287 -12.43 16.78 16.94
C LYS A 287 -13.52 15.81 17.40
N PRO A 288 -13.19 14.53 17.65
CA PRO A 288 -14.15 13.54 18.10
C PRO A 288 -14.76 13.92 19.45
N THR A 289 -16.08 13.78 19.56
CA THR A 289 -16.81 14.04 20.81
C THR A 289 -16.48 12.98 21.86
N LEU A 290 -16.79 13.26 23.13
CA LEU A 290 -16.66 12.25 24.19
C LEU A 290 -17.52 11.02 23.94
N GLU A 291 -18.69 11.19 23.31
CA GLU A 291 -19.59 10.08 22.98
C GLU A 291 -18.94 9.17 21.91
N GLN A 292 -18.34 9.75 20.89
CA GLN A 292 -17.62 8.98 19.87
C GLN A 292 -16.41 8.23 20.47
N GLN A 293 -15.61 8.89 21.32
CA GLN A 293 -14.49 8.25 22.01
C GLN A 293 -14.95 7.11 22.93
N ASN A 294 -16.04 7.33 23.69
CA ASN A 294 -16.61 6.32 24.57
C ASN A 294 -17.15 5.12 23.78
N SER A 295 -17.82 5.34 22.65
CA SER A 295 -18.32 4.25 21.79
C SER A 295 -17.20 3.32 21.33
N VAL A 296 -16.04 3.88 20.97
CA VAL A 296 -14.85 3.07 20.62
C VAL A 296 -14.38 2.26 21.83
N LEU A 297 -14.27 2.88 23.01
CA LEU A 297 -13.85 2.20 24.23
C LEU A 297 -14.83 1.10 24.66
N GLU A 298 -16.13 1.33 24.50
CA GLU A 298 -17.15 0.32 24.75
C GLU A 298 -17.01 -0.88 23.81
N THR A 299 -16.78 -0.64 22.52
CA THR A 299 -16.53 -1.69 21.53
C THR A 299 -15.30 -2.53 21.91
N ILE A 300 -14.21 -1.87 22.31
CA ILE A 300 -12.99 -2.53 22.78
C ILE A 300 -13.26 -3.41 23.99
N THR A 301 -13.91 -2.84 25.03
CA THR A 301 -14.14 -3.55 26.31
C THR A 301 -15.16 -4.67 26.20
N GLN A 302 -16.07 -4.61 25.25
CA GLN A 302 -16.99 -5.72 24.96
C GLN A 302 -16.26 -6.91 24.32
N LYS A 303 -15.23 -6.65 23.52
CA LYS A 303 -14.53 -7.68 22.77
C LYS A 303 -13.31 -8.23 23.50
N PHE A 304 -12.58 -7.38 24.21
CA PHE A 304 -11.37 -7.73 24.93
C PHE A 304 -11.64 -7.69 26.44
N THR A 305 -11.61 -8.88 27.05
CA THR A 305 -11.92 -9.05 28.50
C THR A 305 -10.67 -9.03 29.38
N GLY A 306 -9.49 -9.04 28.78
CA GLY A 306 -8.20 -9.03 29.47
C GLY A 306 -7.65 -7.62 29.67
N THR A 307 -6.35 -7.52 29.81
CA THR A 307 -5.65 -6.24 29.97
C THR A 307 -5.70 -5.41 28.68
N ILE A 308 -6.06 -4.15 28.80
CA ILE A 308 -6.05 -3.19 27.70
C ILE A 308 -5.07 -2.07 28.04
N VAL A 309 -4.00 -1.93 27.25
CA VAL A 309 -3.06 -0.81 27.33
C VAL A 309 -3.48 0.24 26.31
N TYR A 310 -4.05 1.32 26.81
CA TYR A 310 -4.48 2.45 26.01
C TYR A 310 -3.36 3.51 25.98
N ARG A 311 -2.85 3.82 24.78
CA ARG A 311 -1.89 4.92 24.61
C ARG A 311 -2.65 6.24 24.62
N SER A 312 -2.24 7.18 25.48
CA SER A 312 -2.72 8.56 25.39
C SER A 312 -2.40 9.15 24.02
N LEU A 313 -3.10 10.22 23.67
CA LEU A 313 -3.02 10.84 22.34
C LEU A 313 -1.56 11.17 21.95
N ASP A 314 -1.10 10.53 20.89
CA ASP A 314 0.23 10.69 20.29
C ASP A 314 0.07 11.29 18.89
N ILE A 315 -0.26 12.59 18.87
CA ILE A 315 -0.48 13.39 17.66
C ILE A 315 0.45 14.61 17.72
N GLY A 316 1.12 14.87 16.59
CA GLY A 316 2.07 15.98 16.41
C GLY A 316 3.26 15.52 15.56
N GLY A 317 4.13 16.41 15.16
CA GLY A 317 5.26 16.10 14.31
C GLY A 317 4.84 15.58 12.94
N ASP A 318 5.00 14.29 12.74
CA ASP A 318 4.66 13.55 11.52
C ASP A 318 3.15 13.26 11.36
N LYS A 319 2.38 13.33 12.46
CA LYS A 319 0.94 13.06 12.45
C LYS A 319 0.16 14.34 12.71
N GLN A 320 -0.14 15.08 11.66
CA GLN A 320 -0.87 16.34 11.78
C GLN A 320 -2.37 16.13 11.65
N VAL A 321 -3.12 16.70 12.57
CA VAL A 321 -4.58 16.80 12.55
C VAL A 321 -4.95 18.26 12.47
N GLY A 322 -5.35 18.73 11.29
CA GLY A 322 -5.53 20.14 10.96
C GLY A 322 -6.45 20.92 11.92
N TYR A 323 -7.47 20.27 12.47
CA TYR A 323 -8.40 20.89 13.42
C TYR A 323 -7.88 21.01 14.86
N LEU A 324 -6.71 20.43 15.19
CA LEU A 324 -6.16 20.50 16.55
C LEU A 324 -5.19 21.67 16.76
N ASN A 325 -4.77 22.36 15.68
CA ASN A 325 -3.83 23.48 15.72
C ASN A 325 -2.59 23.22 16.60
N LEU A 326 -2.03 22.02 16.50
CA LEU A 326 -0.86 21.64 17.27
C LEU A 326 0.40 22.31 16.69
N PRO A 327 1.38 22.70 17.53
CA PRO A 327 2.62 23.25 17.03
C PRO A 327 3.38 22.21 16.19
N VAL A 328 3.83 22.63 15.02
CA VAL A 328 4.64 21.83 14.11
C VAL A 328 6.07 21.79 14.64
N CYS A 329 6.34 20.93 15.62
CA CYS A 329 7.68 20.75 16.13
C CYS A 329 7.87 19.32 16.63
N LEU A 330 8.78 18.58 16.01
CA LEU A 330 9.14 17.22 16.39
C LEU A 330 9.64 17.09 17.83
N LEU A 331 10.17 18.17 18.41
CA LEU A 331 10.70 18.20 19.77
C LEU A 331 9.62 18.23 20.86
N TYR A 332 8.37 18.56 20.53
CA TYR A 332 7.27 18.66 21.50
C TYR A 332 6.35 17.42 21.56
N THR A 333 6.58 16.42 20.74
CA THR A 333 5.65 15.29 20.56
C THR A 333 6.01 14.03 21.34
N SER A 334 7.23 13.92 21.84
CA SER A 334 7.61 12.82 22.74
C SER A 334 8.65 13.35 23.72
N PRO A 335 8.36 13.42 25.02
CA PRO A 335 9.41 13.65 26.00
C PRO A 335 10.42 12.49 25.86
N SER A 336 11.61 12.82 25.38
CA SER A 336 12.71 11.88 25.36
C SER A 336 13.01 11.44 26.78
N PRO A 337 13.30 10.14 27.04
CA PRO A 337 13.80 9.69 28.35
C PRO A 337 15.10 10.39 28.80
N ARG A 338 15.68 11.24 27.94
CA ARG A 338 16.86 12.06 28.24
C ARG A 338 16.53 13.45 28.80
N ASP A 339 15.25 13.80 28.80
CA ASP A 339 14.78 15.14 29.28
C ASP A 339 14.24 15.08 30.72
N THR A 340 14.48 13.98 31.43
CA THR A 340 14.18 13.78 32.86
C THR A 340 15.47 13.69 33.68
#